data_136bc3d06c69f86720f80743f34399a3
#
_entry.id   136bc3d06c69f86720f80743f34399a3
#
_cell.length_a   1.000
_cell.length_b   1.000
_cell.length_c   1.000
_cell.angle_alpha   90.00
_cell.angle_beta   90.00
_cell.angle_gamma   90.00
#
_symmetry.space_group_name_H-M   'P 1'
#
loop_
_entity.id
_entity.type
_entity.pdbx_description
1 polymer ?
#
loop_
_entity_poly.entity_id
_entity_poly.type
_entity_poly.pdbx_seq_one_letter_code
_entity_poly.pdbx_strand_id
1 'polypeptide(L)'
;MTSLDEYADKYPSIRMERRNGILQMTFHTDDGPLQWGGSPHKEFSQVFVDVGSDFENRIVIMTGTGDSFTGPQGTPERTPKRAPKEWDQTYWEGKRILTSLLDVEVPMISAINGPALRHSEIPLLCDIVLASDTAAFQDSGHFMSGLVPGDGMHIVYPLLLGLNRGRYFLLTG
;
A
#
# COMPACT_ATOMS: atom_id res chain seq x y z
N MET A 1 -2.42 23.78 -9.11
CA MET A 1 -3.30 22.81 -8.44
C MET A 1 -3.36 21.61 -9.36
N THR A 2 -3.06 20.44 -8.84
CA THR A 2 -3.16 19.18 -9.59
C THR A 2 -4.63 18.82 -9.75
N SER A 3 -5.04 18.31 -10.91
CA SER A 3 -6.40 17.83 -11.16
C SER A 3 -6.39 16.35 -11.50
N LEU A 4 -7.51 15.64 -11.27
CA LEU A 4 -7.58 14.20 -11.51
C LEU A 4 -7.16 13.82 -12.94
N ASP A 5 -7.53 14.61 -13.93
CA ASP A 5 -7.20 14.38 -15.34
C ASP A 5 -5.68 14.40 -15.62
N GLU A 6 -4.89 15.03 -14.74
CA GLU A 6 -3.43 15.09 -14.88
C GLU A 6 -2.73 13.85 -14.34
N TYR A 7 -3.39 13.08 -13.46
CA TYR A 7 -2.74 11.94 -12.80
C TYR A 7 -3.53 10.63 -12.81
N ALA A 8 -4.80 10.60 -13.21
CA ALA A 8 -5.62 9.38 -13.18
C ALA A 8 -5.00 8.22 -13.96
N ASP A 9 -4.41 8.50 -15.13
CA ASP A 9 -3.80 7.51 -16.01
C ASP A 9 -2.28 7.33 -15.79
N LYS A 10 -1.72 8.01 -14.80
CA LYS A 10 -0.27 8.01 -14.53
C LYS A 10 0.21 6.74 -13.81
N TYR A 11 -0.70 6.01 -13.18
CA TYR A 11 -0.44 4.89 -12.30
C TYR A 11 -1.15 3.63 -12.78
N PRO A 12 -0.52 2.80 -13.65
CA PRO A 12 -1.14 1.62 -14.26
C PRO A 12 -1.70 0.58 -13.28
N SER A 13 -1.22 0.57 -12.03
CA SER A 13 -1.70 -0.35 -10.99
C SER A 13 -2.87 0.21 -10.18
N ILE A 14 -3.35 1.43 -10.49
CA ILE A 14 -4.36 2.13 -9.70
C ILE A 14 -5.37 2.78 -10.61
N ARG A 15 -6.57 2.22 -10.66
CA ARG A 15 -7.71 2.86 -11.33
C ARG A 15 -8.30 3.91 -10.39
N MET A 16 -8.52 5.11 -10.91
CA MET A 16 -9.04 6.24 -10.14
C MET A 16 -10.35 6.76 -10.72
N GLU A 17 -11.34 6.91 -9.88
CA GLU A 17 -12.63 7.48 -10.24
C GLU A 17 -13.05 8.48 -9.15
N ARG A 18 -13.50 9.68 -9.56
CA ARG A 18 -13.99 10.68 -8.61
C ARG A 18 -15.46 11.03 -8.86
N ARG A 19 -16.24 10.99 -7.80
CA ARG A 19 -17.64 11.43 -7.82
C ARG A 19 -17.93 12.30 -6.61
N ASN A 20 -18.42 13.51 -6.82
CA ASN A 20 -18.78 14.46 -5.75
C ASN A 20 -17.66 14.70 -4.72
N GLY A 21 -16.41 14.75 -5.18
CA GLY A 21 -15.24 14.95 -4.31
C GLY A 21 -14.78 13.68 -3.58
N ILE A 22 -15.40 12.53 -3.80
CA ILE A 22 -14.95 11.24 -3.29
C ILE A 22 -14.10 10.58 -4.38
N LEU A 23 -12.81 10.46 -4.13
CA LEU A 23 -11.87 9.73 -4.98
C LEU A 23 -11.83 8.27 -4.56
N GLN A 24 -12.17 7.36 -5.46
CA GLN A 24 -11.95 5.93 -5.27
C GLN A 24 -10.67 5.52 -6.01
N MET A 25 -9.76 4.87 -5.30
CA MET A 25 -8.55 4.24 -5.81
C MET A 25 -8.74 2.72 -5.76
N THR A 26 -8.82 2.07 -6.92
CA THR A 26 -8.98 0.62 -7.02
C THR A 26 -7.66 0.01 -7.50
N PHE A 27 -7.05 -0.83 -6.68
CA PHE A 27 -5.75 -1.44 -6.95
C PHE A 27 -5.91 -2.67 -7.83
N HIS A 28 -5.12 -2.77 -8.89
CA HIS A 28 -5.21 -3.88 -9.85
C HIS A 28 -3.89 -4.17 -10.56
N THR A 29 -3.82 -5.34 -11.17
CA THR A 29 -2.84 -5.73 -12.19
C THR A 29 -3.62 -6.39 -13.33
N ASP A 30 -3.58 -5.81 -14.53
CA ASP A 30 -4.29 -6.33 -15.71
C ASP A 30 -5.78 -6.64 -15.41
N ASP A 31 -6.48 -5.71 -14.77
CA ASP A 31 -7.89 -5.81 -14.33
C ASP A 31 -8.19 -6.93 -13.31
N GLY A 32 -7.18 -7.62 -12.82
CA GLY A 32 -7.25 -8.60 -11.73
C GLY A 32 -6.73 -8.06 -10.40
N PRO A 33 -6.66 -8.90 -9.35
CA PRO A 33 -6.06 -8.53 -8.07
C PRO A 33 -4.64 -7.99 -8.22
N LEU A 34 -4.32 -6.95 -7.47
CA LEU A 34 -3.00 -6.33 -7.50
C LEU A 34 -1.89 -7.34 -7.16
N GLN A 35 -0.94 -7.48 -8.07
CA GLN A 35 0.30 -8.21 -7.85
C GLN A 35 1.42 -7.23 -7.53
N TRP A 36 1.85 -7.20 -6.28
CA TRP A 36 2.88 -6.27 -5.83
C TRP A 36 4.24 -6.60 -6.44
N GLY A 37 4.89 -5.61 -6.99
CA GLY A 37 6.20 -5.73 -7.63
C GLY A 37 6.89 -4.37 -7.73
N GLY A 38 7.92 -4.29 -8.56
CA GLY A 38 8.71 -3.05 -8.71
C GLY A 38 7.91 -1.87 -9.27
N SER A 39 6.95 -2.10 -10.18
CA SER A 39 6.12 -1.03 -10.74
C SER A 39 5.14 -0.48 -9.71
N PRO A 40 4.26 -1.28 -9.08
CA PRO A 40 3.40 -0.79 -8.00
C PRO A 40 4.17 -0.09 -6.89
N HIS A 41 5.31 -0.65 -6.46
CA HIS A 41 6.12 -0.04 -5.41
C HIS A 41 6.55 1.39 -5.77
N LYS A 42 6.98 1.62 -7.01
CA LYS A 42 7.32 2.95 -7.52
C LYS A 42 6.09 3.85 -7.64
N GLU A 43 4.98 3.33 -8.17
CA GLU A 43 3.73 4.09 -8.36
C GLU A 43 3.18 4.59 -7.02
N PHE A 44 3.09 3.70 -6.03
CA PHE A 44 2.60 4.06 -4.70
C PHE A 44 3.49 5.08 -3.98
N SER A 45 4.79 5.14 -4.29
CA SER A 45 5.68 6.16 -3.75
C SER A 45 5.40 7.58 -4.28
N GLN A 46 4.55 7.73 -5.28
CA GLN A 46 4.24 9.02 -5.93
C GLN A 46 2.75 9.38 -5.85
N VAL A 47 1.86 8.40 -5.92
CA VAL A 47 0.42 8.63 -6.08
C VAL A 47 -0.18 9.48 -4.96
N PHE A 48 0.22 9.28 -3.72
CA PHE A 48 -0.33 10.04 -2.59
C PHE A 48 0.08 11.51 -2.61
N VAL A 49 1.21 11.85 -3.25
CA VAL A 49 1.60 13.24 -3.48
C VAL A 49 0.63 13.92 -4.45
N ASP A 50 0.30 13.27 -5.56
CA ASP A 50 -0.66 13.80 -6.53
C ASP A 50 -2.07 13.90 -5.92
N VAL A 51 -2.52 12.83 -5.24
CA VAL A 51 -3.83 12.78 -4.58
C VAL A 51 -3.98 13.84 -3.49
N GLY A 52 -2.96 14.03 -2.66
CA GLY A 52 -2.97 15.06 -1.60
C GLY A 52 -2.86 16.49 -2.12
N SER A 53 -2.33 16.68 -3.34
CA SER A 53 -2.21 17.98 -4.00
C SER A 53 -3.45 18.40 -4.78
N ASP A 54 -4.44 17.52 -4.92
CA ASP A 54 -5.70 17.78 -5.62
C ASP A 54 -6.80 18.17 -4.62
N PHE A 55 -7.03 19.47 -4.49
CA PHE A 55 -8.01 20.03 -3.55
C PHE A 55 -9.49 19.75 -3.90
N GLU A 56 -9.77 19.13 -5.03
CA GLU A 56 -11.11 18.64 -5.34
C GLU A 56 -11.39 17.28 -4.67
N ASN A 57 -10.37 16.60 -4.19
CA ASN A 57 -10.52 15.43 -3.35
C ASN A 57 -10.98 15.87 -1.94
N ARG A 58 -12.07 15.33 -1.48
CA ARG A 58 -12.65 15.60 -0.14
C ARG A 58 -12.60 14.37 0.76
N ILE A 59 -12.62 13.21 0.15
CA ILE A 59 -12.49 11.89 0.80
C ILE A 59 -11.77 10.99 -0.21
N VAL A 60 -10.87 10.16 0.29
CA VAL A 60 -10.21 9.10 -0.51
C VAL A 60 -10.65 7.74 0.00
N ILE A 61 -11.06 6.85 -0.91
CA ILE A 61 -11.37 5.45 -0.61
C ILE A 61 -10.37 4.57 -1.37
N MET A 62 -9.71 3.67 -0.66
CA MET A 62 -8.83 2.66 -1.26
C MET A 62 -9.45 1.28 -1.16
N THR A 63 -9.42 0.52 -2.25
CA THR A 63 -9.89 -0.88 -2.30
C THR A 63 -9.08 -1.69 -3.30
N GLY A 64 -9.13 -3.00 -3.19
CA GLY A 64 -8.54 -3.92 -4.18
C GLY A 64 -9.53 -4.35 -5.25
N THR A 65 -9.06 -5.13 -6.22
CA THR A 65 -9.86 -5.75 -7.28
C THR A 65 -10.14 -7.21 -6.95
N GLY A 66 -11.37 -7.66 -7.22
CA GLY A 66 -11.78 -9.04 -6.98
C GLY A 66 -11.85 -9.36 -5.49
N ASP A 67 -11.21 -10.44 -5.07
CA ASP A 67 -11.23 -10.99 -3.73
C ASP A 67 -9.94 -10.73 -2.92
N SER A 68 -9.08 -9.81 -3.37
CA SER A 68 -7.82 -9.48 -2.71
C SER A 68 -7.58 -7.97 -2.70
N PHE A 69 -7.02 -7.47 -1.62
CA PHE A 69 -6.61 -6.08 -1.51
C PHE A 69 -5.21 -5.87 -2.12
N THR A 70 -4.22 -6.65 -1.67
CA THR A 70 -2.86 -6.66 -2.24
C THR A 70 -2.27 -8.07 -2.15
N GLY A 71 -1.56 -8.49 -3.18
CA GLY A 71 -0.90 -9.80 -3.25
C GLY A 71 0.50 -9.72 -3.89
N PRO A 72 1.11 -10.86 -4.16
CA PRO A 72 0.67 -12.24 -3.90
C PRO A 72 0.96 -12.71 -2.48
N GLN A 73 0.33 -13.82 -2.11
CA GLN A 73 0.65 -14.56 -0.90
C GLN A 73 2.02 -15.27 -1.03
N GLY A 74 2.69 -15.42 0.11
CA GLY A 74 3.91 -16.20 0.19
C GLY A 74 5.19 -15.40 -0.07
N THR A 75 6.31 -16.09 0.05
CA THR A 75 7.64 -15.51 -0.13
C THR A 75 8.00 -15.50 -1.61
N PRO A 76 8.63 -14.44 -2.14
CA PRO A 76 9.23 -14.47 -3.47
C PRO A 76 10.22 -15.63 -3.57
N GLU A 77 10.22 -16.38 -4.67
CA GLU A 77 11.09 -17.54 -4.87
C GLU A 77 12.57 -17.20 -4.66
N ARG A 78 12.96 -16.01 -4.94
CA ARG A 78 14.31 -15.52 -4.68
C ARG A 78 14.35 -13.99 -4.69
N THR A 79 14.88 -13.38 -3.63
CA THR A 79 15.21 -11.96 -3.68
C THR A 79 16.31 -11.76 -4.74
N PRO A 80 16.05 -10.99 -5.81
CA PRO A 80 17.06 -10.75 -6.82
C PRO A 80 18.29 -10.10 -6.19
N LYS A 81 19.48 -10.48 -6.64
CA LYS A 81 20.70 -9.74 -6.27
C LYS A 81 20.58 -8.34 -6.84
N ARG A 82 20.42 -7.36 -5.97
CA ARG A 82 20.33 -5.95 -6.32
C ARG A 82 21.65 -5.24 -5.99
N ALA A 83 22.03 -4.28 -6.82
CA ALA A 83 23.12 -3.37 -6.49
C ALA A 83 22.75 -2.47 -5.29
N PRO A 84 23.72 -1.97 -4.53
CA PRO A 84 23.44 -1.06 -3.40
C PRO A 84 22.53 0.11 -3.77
N LYS A 85 22.70 0.70 -4.95
CA LYS A 85 21.85 1.79 -5.44
C LYS A 85 20.39 1.39 -5.64
N GLU A 86 20.12 0.15 -6.06
CA GLU A 86 18.76 -0.37 -6.24
C GLU A 86 18.09 -0.62 -4.90
N TRP A 87 18.86 -1.05 -3.89
CA TRP A 87 18.39 -1.16 -2.52
C TRP A 87 18.06 0.18 -1.91
N ASP A 88 18.91 1.18 -2.12
CA ASP A 88 18.69 2.55 -1.66
C ASP A 88 17.41 3.13 -2.28
N GLN A 89 17.20 2.91 -3.58
CA GLN A 89 15.97 3.31 -4.26
C GLN A 89 14.74 2.62 -3.67
N THR A 90 14.78 1.30 -3.47
CA THR A 90 13.67 0.54 -2.88
C THR A 90 13.32 1.05 -1.48
N TYR A 91 14.33 1.32 -0.65
CA TYR A 91 14.13 1.92 0.67
C TYR A 91 13.48 3.30 0.60
N TRP A 92 13.96 4.15 -0.31
CA TRP A 92 13.40 5.47 -0.54
C TRP A 92 11.94 5.43 -0.97
N GLU A 93 11.61 4.55 -1.90
CA GLU A 93 10.24 4.35 -2.38
C GLU A 93 9.34 3.89 -1.22
N GLY A 94 9.72 2.84 -0.47
CA GLY A 94 8.97 2.34 0.68
C GLY A 94 8.70 3.42 1.72
N LYS A 95 9.73 4.19 2.09
CA LYS A 95 9.57 5.31 3.02
C LYS A 95 8.60 6.38 2.49
N ARG A 96 8.69 6.70 1.21
CA ARG A 96 7.80 7.72 0.59
C ARG A 96 6.36 7.27 0.51
N ILE A 97 6.09 5.98 0.29
CA ILE A 97 4.72 5.45 0.32
C ILE A 97 4.03 5.89 1.61
N LEU A 98 4.66 5.64 2.76
CA LEU A 98 4.02 5.92 4.04
C LEU A 98 4.00 7.40 4.38
N THR A 99 5.09 8.12 4.15
CA THR A 99 5.14 9.55 4.49
C THR A 99 4.18 10.36 3.63
N SER A 100 4.11 10.08 2.32
CA SER A 100 3.18 10.79 1.43
C SER A 100 1.71 10.41 1.66
N LEU A 101 1.43 9.16 2.09
CA LEU A 101 0.10 8.76 2.51
C LEU A 101 -0.35 9.55 3.75
N LEU A 102 0.53 9.66 4.74
CA LEU A 102 0.25 10.42 5.97
C LEU A 102 0.18 11.93 5.76
N ASP A 103 0.72 12.45 4.66
CA ASP A 103 0.63 13.86 4.28
C ASP A 103 -0.69 14.21 3.56
N VAL A 104 -1.54 13.23 3.25
CA VAL A 104 -2.87 13.49 2.68
C VAL A 104 -3.79 14.06 3.75
N GLU A 105 -4.24 15.31 3.56
CA GLU A 105 -5.00 16.06 4.58
C GLU A 105 -6.50 15.76 4.62
N VAL A 106 -7.03 15.02 3.62
CA VAL A 106 -8.44 14.63 3.58
C VAL A 106 -8.65 13.24 4.17
N PRO A 107 -9.84 12.95 4.76
CA PRO A 107 -10.12 11.63 5.32
C PRO A 107 -9.88 10.50 4.31
N MET A 108 -9.14 9.49 4.74
CA MET A 108 -8.84 8.29 3.96
C MET A 108 -9.53 7.06 4.56
N ILE A 109 -10.21 6.31 3.72
CA ILE A 109 -10.92 5.09 4.09
C ILE A 109 -10.31 3.92 3.33
N SER A 110 -9.86 2.90 4.03
CA SER A 110 -9.53 1.62 3.39
C SER A 110 -10.71 0.67 3.45
N ALA A 111 -11.16 0.19 2.30
CA ALA A 111 -12.17 -0.86 2.15
C ALA A 111 -11.44 -2.15 1.75
N ILE A 112 -10.99 -2.91 2.74
CA ILE A 112 -10.17 -4.12 2.55
C ILE A 112 -11.09 -5.26 2.16
N ASN A 113 -11.20 -5.51 0.85
CA ASN A 113 -12.12 -6.45 0.22
C ASN A 113 -11.68 -7.92 0.33
N GLY A 114 -10.47 -8.19 0.83
CA GLY A 114 -9.89 -9.52 0.99
C GLY A 114 -8.47 -9.46 1.52
N PRO A 115 -7.65 -10.49 1.32
CA PRO A 115 -6.28 -10.53 1.83
C PRO A 115 -5.43 -9.34 1.39
N ALA A 116 -4.72 -8.73 2.35
CA ALA A 116 -3.70 -7.69 2.16
C ALA A 116 -2.35 -8.28 2.55
N LEU A 117 -1.65 -8.87 1.58
CA LEU A 117 -0.49 -9.74 1.83
C LEU A 117 0.86 -9.09 1.50
N ARG A 118 0.81 -7.92 0.89
CA ARG A 118 1.98 -7.10 0.58
C ARG A 118 1.66 -5.65 0.94
N HIS A 119 2.59 -4.97 1.60
CA HIS A 119 2.40 -3.60 2.07
C HIS A 119 1.06 -3.40 2.78
N SER A 120 0.73 -4.35 3.67
CA SER A 120 -0.51 -4.34 4.43
C SER A 120 -0.59 -3.20 5.46
N GLU A 121 0.49 -2.49 5.69
CA GLU A 121 0.52 -1.25 6.47
C GLU A 121 -0.20 -0.09 5.77
N ILE A 122 -0.23 -0.07 4.43
CA ILE A 122 -0.90 0.99 3.65
C ILE A 122 -2.38 1.15 4.05
N PRO A 123 -3.23 0.12 3.96
CA PRO A 123 -4.62 0.25 4.36
C PRO A 123 -4.80 0.50 5.87
N LEU A 124 -3.86 0.05 6.71
CA LEU A 124 -3.93 0.21 8.16
C LEU A 124 -3.56 1.62 8.63
N LEU A 125 -2.95 2.44 7.78
CA LEU A 125 -2.64 3.85 8.05
C LEU A 125 -3.76 4.80 7.66
N CYS A 126 -4.85 4.32 7.07
CA CYS A 126 -6.02 5.13 6.79
C CYS A 126 -6.75 5.52 8.09
N ASP A 127 -7.50 6.63 8.06
CA ASP A 127 -8.29 7.12 9.21
C ASP A 127 -9.41 6.14 9.59
N ILE A 128 -10.00 5.48 8.60
CA ILE A 128 -11.06 4.47 8.79
C ILE A 128 -10.68 3.20 8.04
N VAL A 129 -10.67 2.10 8.76
CA VAL A 129 -10.34 0.76 8.21
C VAL A 129 -11.59 -0.11 8.27
N LEU A 130 -12.09 -0.49 7.11
CA LEU A 130 -13.17 -1.47 6.93
C LEU A 130 -12.57 -2.72 6.31
N ALA A 131 -12.86 -3.88 6.87
CA ALA A 131 -12.33 -5.15 6.39
C ALA A 131 -13.45 -6.15 6.18
N SER A 132 -13.39 -6.92 5.07
CA SER A 132 -14.24 -8.07 4.86
C SER A 132 -13.92 -9.18 5.88
N ASP A 133 -14.81 -10.12 6.04
CA ASP A 133 -14.61 -11.31 6.87
C ASP A 133 -13.54 -12.28 6.32
N THR A 134 -13.14 -12.09 5.05
CA THR A 134 -12.06 -12.82 4.38
C THR A 134 -10.72 -12.08 4.43
N ALA A 135 -10.66 -10.89 5.04
CA ALA A 135 -9.42 -10.13 5.16
C ALA A 135 -8.36 -10.90 5.95
N ALA A 136 -7.15 -10.92 5.42
CA ALA A 136 -5.98 -11.49 6.07
C ALA A 136 -4.78 -10.55 5.85
N PHE A 137 -3.87 -10.52 6.81
CA PHE A 137 -2.70 -9.66 6.76
C PHE A 137 -1.43 -10.50 6.86
N GLN A 138 -0.42 -10.15 6.08
CA GLN A 138 0.86 -10.84 6.06
C GLN A 138 1.99 -9.84 5.82
N ASP A 139 3.17 -10.12 6.39
CA ASP A 139 4.44 -9.52 5.99
C ASP A 139 5.30 -10.52 5.23
N SER A 140 4.87 -10.95 4.08
CA SER A 140 5.59 -11.93 3.26
C SER A 140 6.83 -11.36 2.55
N GLY A 141 7.02 -10.05 2.59
CA GLY A 141 8.11 -9.36 1.89
C GLY A 141 9.44 -9.30 2.63
N HIS A 142 9.45 -9.46 3.94
CA HIS A 142 10.62 -9.18 4.76
C HIS A 142 11.26 -10.43 5.37
N PHE A 143 10.98 -10.79 6.60
CA PHE A 143 11.72 -11.86 7.30
C PHE A 143 11.74 -13.18 6.54
N MET A 144 10.65 -13.57 5.91
CA MET A 144 10.58 -14.76 5.08
C MET A 144 11.53 -14.71 3.88
N SER A 145 11.87 -13.51 3.41
CA SER A 145 12.82 -13.24 2.32
C SER A 145 14.23 -12.91 2.82
N GLY A 146 14.48 -13.00 4.13
CA GLY A 146 15.77 -12.66 4.75
C GLY A 146 16.03 -11.15 4.86
N LEU A 147 15.00 -10.33 4.79
CA LEU A 147 15.06 -8.88 4.95
C LEU A 147 14.51 -8.47 6.31
N VAL A 148 15.04 -7.42 6.87
CA VAL A 148 14.48 -6.78 8.06
C VAL A 148 13.42 -5.76 7.63
N PRO A 149 12.20 -5.78 8.19
CA PRO A 149 11.20 -4.75 7.91
C PRO A 149 11.74 -3.36 8.24
N GLY A 150 11.77 -2.47 7.27
CA GLY A 150 12.34 -1.14 7.44
C GLY A 150 11.54 -0.04 6.74
N ASP A 151 10.43 -0.42 6.11
CA ASP A 151 9.55 0.45 5.33
C ASP A 151 8.35 1.00 6.12
N GLY A 152 8.23 0.67 7.40
CA GLY A 152 7.15 1.15 8.29
C GLY A 152 6.38 0.05 8.97
N MET A 153 6.33 -1.18 8.43
CA MET A 153 5.64 -2.31 9.09
C MET A 153 6.14 -2.54 10.52
N HIS A 154 7.45 -2.40 10.74
CA HIS A 154 8.08 -2.52 12.07
C HIS A 154 7.62 -1.48 13.09
N ILE A 155 6.95 -0.42 12.65
CA ILE A 155 6.32 0.60 13.48
C ILE A 155 4.82 0.36 13.59
N VAL A 156 4.13 0.21 12.44
CA VAL A 156 2.67 0.13 12.36
C VAL A 156 2.12 -1.07 13.14
N TYR A 157 2.65 -2.26 12.91
CA TYR A 157 2.15 -3.46 13.58
C TYR A 157 2.37 -3.46 15.10
N PRO A 158 3.54 -3.08 15.64
CA PRO A 158 3.69 -2.92 17.09
C PRO A 158 2.78 -1.85 17.70
N LEU A 159 2.48 -0.76 16.99
CA LEU A 159 1.52 0.24 17.47
C LEU A 159 0.10 -0.30 17.54
N LEU A 160 -0.34 -1.04 16.53
CA LEU A 160 -1.71 -1.56 16.44
C LEU A 160 -1.94 -2.79 17.33
N LEU A 161 -0.96 -3.70 17.40
CA LEU A 161 -1.10 -4.99 18.08
C LEU A 161 -0.46 -5.02 19.47
N GLY A 162 0.30 -3.98 19.84
CA GLY A 162 1.22 -3.99 20.97
C GLY A 162 2.53 -4.74 20.63
N LEU A 163 3.60 -4.45 21.41
CA LEU A 163 4.96 -4.89 21.09
C LEU A 163 5.10 -6.40 20.88
N ASN A 164 4.50 -7.21 21.75
CA ASN A 164 4.69 -8.67 21.70
C ASN A 164 4.02 -9.29 20.48
N ARG A 165 2.77 -8.97 20.23
CA ARG A 165 2.02 -9.50 19.07
C ARG A 165 2.56 -8.94 17.75
N GLY A 166 2.91 -7.64 17.72
CA GLY A 166 3.52 -7.02 16.56
C GLY A 166 4.86 -7.66 16.17
N ARG A 167 5.73 -7.94 17.16
CA ARG A 167 6.98 -8.68 16.93
C ARG A 167 6.73 -10.10 16.44
N TYR A 168 5.79 -10.81 17.07
CA TYR A 168 5.43 -12.15 16.62
C TYR A 168 4.97 -12.15 15.16
N PHE A 169 4.05 -11.24 14.80
CA PHE A 169 3.58 -11.06 13.43
C PHE A 169 4.74 -10.82 12.46
N LEU A 170 5.61 -9.85 12.75
CA LEU A 170 6.74 -9.51 11.89
C LEU A 170 7.75 -10.65 11.72
N LEU A 171 8.01 -11.41 12.78
CA LEU A 171 8.98 -12.51 12.76
C LEU A 171 8.45 -13.77 12.07
N THR A 172 7.14 -13.94 12.02
CA THR A 172 6.51 -15.13 11.42
C THR A 172 5.97 -14.90 10.01
N GLY A 173 5.76 -13.66 9.62
CA GLY A 173 5.28 -13.25 8.29
C GLY A 173 3.77 -13.43 8.12
#